data_a4f78db15e2a1680fccc1ae4e6f08112
#
_entry.id   a4f78db15e2a1680fccc1ae4e6f08112
#
_cell.length_a   1.000
_cell.length_b   1.000
_cell.length_c   1.000
_cell.angle_alpha   90.00
_cell.angle_beta   90.00
_cell.angle_gamma   90.00
#
_symmetry.space_group_name_H-M   'P 1'
#
loop_
_entity.id
_entity.type
_entity.pdbx_description
1 polymer ?
#
loop_
_entity_poly.entity_id
_entity_poly.type
_entity_poly.pdbx_seq_one_letter_code
_entity_poly.pdbx_strand_id
1 'polypeptide(L)'
;MAMYDIAFSSNHSQINGIEEEEVVVVMIPFLLQGHLNQLLNISRVISSYNLPIYYLSYADKIKQVKNRVYGWDPLTTCNIYFHEFPNPPSGEQYSSNKSLSERESQKFILPLLEETLMLREPVGAFLQEVSKKTRKVVVIYDSMMASVVEDVASIPNAEAYCFNSSSAFMISSMYVEEELIRLHLPLFIGKFAARVLLPSGFEFPNNLPSYQSSFIPEFMDFSIRQDLYKKFCSGNLYYTCKAIEGPYIDVLARFNRLLRRSPKQWAIGPLLPIATINDDQNNINRHGCLKWLDKQEPNSVILVSFGTTTSLSTEQIKELAIGLEKSQHKFIWIVSDVLLKEGEQVQIPKGYEERVQGRGLVVKDWAPQLEILGHSATGGFLSHCGWNSVLESVTMGVPLATWPMIFDHPRIAVLVTKVLKIGITVKDWERRDELITSITIEIALRKLMASPEGNEVRKNMVELSKKVRQSITLGGDSKREMDSFIAHITRSSSICRCACL
;
A
#
# COMPACT_ATOMS: atom_id res chain seq x y z
N MET A 1 -31.84 0.46 25.66
CA MET A 1 -32.57 -0.05 24.50
C MET A 1 -33.50 1.06 24.00
N ALA A 2 -32.96 2.15 23.50
CA ALA A 2 -33.66 3.27 22.83
C ALA A 2 -32.69 4.39 22.53
N MET A 3 -31.78 4.24 21.54
CA MET A 3 -30.90 5.33 21.03
C MET A 3 -30.31 5.07 19.64
N TYR A 4 -30.89 4.18 18.84
CA TYR A 4 -30.36 3.84 17.49
C TYR A 4 -31.30 4.19 16.31
N ASP A 5 -32.44 4.85 16.54
CA ASP A 5 -33.43 5.05 15.46
C ASP A 5 -33.32 6.36 14.66
N ILE A 6 -32.28 7.21 14.86
CA ILE A 6 -32.27 8.53 14.22
C ILE A 6 -31.34 8.64 12.99
N ALA A 7 -30.51 7.66 12.67
CA ALA A 7 -29.52 7.77 11.58
C ALA A 7 -29.88 7.13 10.24
N PHE A 8 -31.04 6.51 10.09
CA PHE A 8 -31.39 5.74 8.89
C PHE A 8 -32.12 6.52 7.77
N SER A 9 -32.48 7.79 7.95
CA SER A 9 -33.43 8.45 7.05
C SER A 9 -32.83 9.25 5.87
N SER A 10 -31.52 9.44 5.77
CA SER A 10 -30.93 10.29 4.72
C SER A 10 -30.19 9.59 3.57
N ASN A 11 -29.94 8.29 3.63
CA ASN A 11 -29.19 7.57 2.58
C ASN A 11 -30.03 6.56 1.76
N HIS A 12 -31.34 6.50 1.95
CA HIS A 12 -32.24 5.57 1.22
C HIS A 12 -32.34 5.86 -0.28
N SER A 13 -31.93 7.04 -0.76
CA SER A 13 -32.08 7.43 -2.17
C SER A 13 -30.96 6.87 -3.08
N GLN A 14 -29.83 6.44 -2.56
CA GLN A 14 -28.73 5.93 -3.38
C GLN A 14 -28.83 4.44 -3.75
N ILE A 15 -29.61 3.66 -2.99
CA ILE A 15 -29.79 2.22 -3.25
C ILE A 15 -30.97 1.94 -4.20
N ASN A 16 -31.78 2.93 -4.53
CA ASN A 16 -33.00 2.76 -5.32
C ASN A 16 -32.81 2.71 -6.85
N GLY A 17 -31.57 2.74 -7.37
CA GLY A 17 -31.28 2.72 -8.80
C GLY A 17 -30.64 1.44 -9.33
N ILE A 18 -30.61 0.35 -8.54
CA ILE A 18 -29.97 -0.90 -8.94
C ILE A 18 -31.00 -1.81 -9.61
N GLU A 19 -30.68 -2.26 -10.84
CA GLU A 19 -31.50 -3.27 -11.53
C GLU A 19 -31.25 -4.67 -10.90
N GLU A 20 -32.28 -5.48 -10.75
CA GLU A 20 -32.21 -6.80 -10.08
C GLU A 20 -31.19 -7.78 -10.71
N GLU A 21 -30.73 -7.52 -11.92
CA GLU A 21 -29.79 -8.40 -12.65
C GLU A 21 -28.30 -8.00 -12.54
N GLU A 22 -27.96 -6.96 -11.78
CA GLU A 22 -26.59 -6.46 -11.73
C GLU A 22 -25.66 -7.22 -10.79
N VAL A 23 -24.37 -7.23 -11.17
CA VAL A 23 -23.26 -7.58 -10.30
C VAL A 23 -22.73 -6.32 -9.64
N VAL A 24 -22.80 -6.25 -8.33
CA VAL A 24 -22.33 -5.11 -7.54
C VAL A 24 -21.01 -5.46 -6.85
N VAL A 25 -20.06 -4.53 -6.85
CA VAL A 25 -18.77 -4.67 -6.16
C VAL A 25 -18.77 -3.82 -4.90
N VAL A 26 -18.40 -4.42 -3.77
CA VAL A 26 -18.29 -3.75 -2.47
C VAL A 26 -16.81 -3.75 -2.06
N MET A 27 -16.25 -2.55 -1.84
CA MET A 27 -14.86 -2.34 -1.45
C MET A 27 -14.75 -2.05 0.04
N ILE A 28 -13.94 -2.82 0.76
CA ILE A 28 -13.77 -2.68 2.22
C ILE A 28 -12.27 -2.54 2.53
N PRO A 29 -11.74 -1.30 2.53
CA PRO A 29 -10.34 -1.02 2.81
C PRO A 29 -10.02 -1.07 4.30
N PHE A 30 -8.79 -1.44 4.65
CA PHE A 30 -8.25 -1.18 5.96
C PHE A 30 -8.03 0.33 6.17
N LEU A 31 -8.10 0.80 7.41
CA LEU A 31 -8.25 2.22 7.76
C LEU A 31 -6.97 3.07 7.64
N LEU A 32 -5.88 2.51 7.12
CA LEU A 32 -4.65 3.23 6.81
C LEU A 32 -4.67 3.84 5.41
N GLN A 33 -4.12 5.05 5.27
CA GLN A 33 -4.10 5.81 4.02
C GLN A 33 -3.60 5.02 2.81
N GLY A 34 -2.52 4.23 2.98
CA GLY A 34 -1.97 3.42 1.89
C GLY A 34 -2.96 2.39 1.36
N HIS A 35 -3.71 1.74 2.24
CA HIS A 35 -4.72 0.74 1.92
C HIS A 35 -5.98 1.38 1.30
N LEU A 36 -6.43 2.50 1.88
CA LEU A 36 -7.53 3.29 1.34
C LEU A 36 -7.27 3.68 -0.12
N ASN A 37 -6.08 4.22 -0.41
CA ASN A 37 -5.72 4.64 -1.77
C ASN A 37 -5.64 3.48 -2.76
N GLN A 38 -5.12 2.32 -2.34
CA GLN A 38 -5.01 1.16 -3.24
C GLN A 38 -6.39 0.65 -3.65
N LEU A 39 -7.32 0.46 -2.69
CA LEU A 39 -8.66 0.00 -3.02
C LEU A 39 -9.45 1.03 -3.83
N LEU A 40 -9.21 2.33 -3.61
CA LEU A 40 -9.82 3.35 -4.45
C LEU A 40 -9.29 3.31 -5.89
N ASN A 41 -7.98 3.09 -6.10
CA ASN A 41 -7.40 2.92 -7.43
C ASN A 41 -7.96 1.67 -8.14
N ILE A 42 -8.19 0.58 -7.42
CA ILE A 42 -8.86 -0.61 -7.97
C ILE A 42 -10.31 -0.28 -8.32
N SER A 43 -11.02 0.46 -7.48
CA SER A 43 -12.39 0.92 -7.76
C SER A 43 -12.46 1.67 -9.08
N ARG A 44 -11.54 2.61 -9.31
CA ARG A 44 -11.44 3.35 -10.59
C ARG A 44 -11.29 2.42 -11.79
N VAL A 45 -10.45 1.40 -11.69
CA VAL A 45 -10.24 0.47 -12.80
C VAL A 45 -11.45 -0.43 -13.00
N ILE A 46 -12.05 -0.98 -11.94
CA ILE A 46 -13.25 -1.83 -12.04
C ILE A 46 -14.46 -1.03 -12.56
N SER A 47 -14.60 0.24 -12.17
CA SER A 47 -15.69 1.09 -12.67
C SER A 47 -15.67 1.27 -14.20
N SER A 48 -14.48 1.22 -14.82
CA SER A 48 -14.33 1.29 -16.27
C SER A 48 -14.91 0.07 -17.03
N TYR A 49 -15.27 -0.99 -16.32
CA TYR A 49 -16.00 -2.15 -16.86
C TYR A 49 -17.52 -2.06 -16.63
N ASN A 50 -18.04 -0.88 -16.29
CA ASN A 50 -19.45 -0.60 -16.01
C ASN A 50 -20.03 -1.39 -14.82
N LEU A 51 -19.20 -1.76 -13.86
CA LEU A 51 -19.66 -2.39 -12.62
C LEU A 51 -19.90 -1.32 -11.55
N PRO A 52 -21.07 -1.27 -10.91
CA PRO A 52 -21.33 -0.39 -9.78
C PRO A 52 -20.50 -0.82 -8.57
N ILE A 53 -19.91 0.17 -7.91
CA ILE A 53 -18.98 -0.03 -6.80
C ILE A 53 -19.45 0.75 -5.59
N TYR A 54 -19.59 0.08 -4.46
CA TYR A 54 -19.78 0.71 -3.15
C TYR A 54 -18.46 0.67 -2.40
N TYR A 55 -17.92 1.85 -2.08
CA TYR A 55 -16.71 2.01 -1.28
C TYR A 55 -17.11 2.35 0.15
N LEU A 56 -16.89 1.41 1.09
CA LEU A 56 -17.37 1.49 2.46
C LEU A 56 -16.24 1.86 3.42
N SER A 57 -16.44 2.89 4.24
CA SER A 57 -15.55 3.21 5.36
C SER A 57 -16.23 4.23 6.30
N TYR A 58 -15.54 4.63 7.37
CA TYR A 58 -15.96 5.75 8.20
C TYR A 58 -15.91 7.08 7.43
N ALA A 59 -16.77 8.03 7.83
CA ALA A 59 -16.94 9.32 7.16
C ALA A 59 -15.61 10.12 7.07
N ASP A 60 -14.80 10.12 8.16
CA ASP A 60 -13.49 10.78 8.17
C ASP A 60 -12.50 10.14 7.20
N LYS A 61 -12.48 8.79 7.09
CA LYS A 61 -11.63 8.06 6.16
C LYS A 61 -12.02 8.29 4.72
N ILE A 62 -13.33 8.34 4.43
CA ILE A 62 -13.82 8.68 3.09
C ILE A 62 -13.46 10.13 2.73
N LYS A 63 -13.64 11.07 3.64
CA LYS A 63 -13.18 12.46 3.44
C LYS A 63 -11.66 12.52 3.21
N GLN A 64 -10.89 11.78 4.00
CA GLN A 64 -9.43 11.70 3.87
C GLN A 64 -9.00 11.16 2.50
N VAL A 65 -9.62 10.11 2.02
CA VAL A 65 -9.27 9.50 0.72
C VAL A 65 -9.69 10.40 -0.44
N LYS A 66 -10.88 11.01 -0.40
CA LYS A 66 -11.35 11.95 -1.43
C LYS A 66 -10.41 13.16 -1.59
N ASN A 67 -9.87 13.68 -0.50
CA ASN A 67 -8.96 14.84 -0.50
C ASN A 67 -7.53 14.51 -0.98
N ARG A 68 -7.16 13.24 -1.07
CA ARG A 68 -5.80 12.78 -1.42
C ARG A 68 -5.75 11.96 -2.72
N VAL A 69 -6.81 11.99 -3.49
CA VAL A 69 -6.81 11.42 -4.85
C VAL A 69 -6.06 12.35 -5.77
N TYR A 70 -5.31 11.75 -6.66
CA TYR A 70 -4.52 12.49 -7.61
C TYR A 70 -4.79 12.02 -9.06
N GLY A 71 -4.82 13.01 -9.98
CA GLY A 71 -4.96 12.74 -11.42
C GLY A 71 -6.36 12.31 -11.88
N TRP A 72 -7.37 12.26 -11.00
CA TRP A 72 -8.77 12.00 -11.33
C TRP A 72 -9.66 12.42 -10.16
N ASP A 73 -10.94 12.69 -10.45
CA ASP A 73 -11.92 13.05 -9.43
C ASP A 73 -12.87 11.86 -9.18
N PRO A 74 -12.84 11.25 -7.99
CA PRO A 74 -13.71 10.13 -7.67
C PRO A 74 -15.20 10.50 -7.60
N LEU A 75 -15.54 11.78 -7.48
CA LEU A 75 -16.93 12.26 -7.49
C LEU A 75 -17.50 12.38 -8.89
N THR A 76 -16.66 12.58 -9.90
CA THR A 76 -17.07 12.66 -11.31
C THR A 76 -17.00 11.31 -12.02
N THR A 77 -16.38 10.30 -11.39
CA THR A 77 -16.32 8.95 -11.94
C THR A 77 -17.67 8.25 -11.74
N CYS A 78 -18.34 7.96 -12.83
CA CYS A 78 -19.60 7.20 -12.81
C CYS A 78 -19.40 5.84 -12.12
N ASN A 79 -20.43 5.37 -11.41
CA ASN A 79 -20.50 4.04 -10.81
C ASN A 79 -19.64 3.80 -9.56
N ILE A 80 -19.05 4.83 -8.92
CA ILE A 80 -18.42 4.69 -7.60
C ILE A 80 -19.27 5.45 -6.58
N TYR A 81 -19.84 4.72 -5.63
CA TYR A 81 -20.71 5.23 -4.57
C TYR A 81 -20.00 5.09 -3.22
N PHE A 82 -19.81 6.19 -2.51
CA PHE A 82 -19.21 6.18 -1.18
C PHE A 82 -20.29 6.00 -0.13
N HIS A 83 -20.19 4.93 0.64
CA HIS A 83 -21.07 4.67 1.80
C HIS A 83 -20.32 4.98 3.09
N GLU A 84 -20.78 6.00 3.79
CA GLU A 84 -20.12 6.55 4.97
C GLU A 84 -20.79 6.01 6.25
N PHE A 85 -20.02 5.26 7.05
CA PHE A 85 -20.44 4.92 8.40
C PHE A 85 -20.09 6.07 9.36
N PRO A 86 -20.89 6.29 10.43
CA PRO A 86 -20.56 7.24 11.48
C PRO A 86 -19.18 6.94 12.06
N ASN A 87 -18.40 8.00 12.33
CA ASN A 87 -17.12 7.81 12.99
C ASN A 87 -17.30 7.15 14.35
N PRO A 88 -16.41 6.25 14.77
CA PRO A 88 -16.43 5.68 16.10
C PRO A 88 -16.30 6.78 17.17
N PRO A 89 -16.80 6.56 18.39
CA PRO A 89 -16.54 7.49 19.49
C PRO A 89 -15.04 7.76 19.59
N SER A 90 -14.65 9.04 19.65
CA SER A 90 -13.24 9.43 19.72
C SER A 90 -12.58 8.75 20.92
N GLY A 91 -11.80 7.71 20.67
CA GLY A 91 -10.82 7.19 21.60
C GLY A 91 -9.73 8.25 21.85
N GLU A 92 -8.98 8.11 22.93
CA GLU A 92 -7.84 8.99 23.21
C GLU A 92 -6.92 9.03 21.99
N GLN A 93 -6.72 10.21 21.39
CA GLN A 93 -5.77 10.41 20.30
C GLN A 93 -4.38 10.04 20.81
N TYR A 94 -3.83 8.97 20.26
CA TYR A 94 -2.50 8.51 20.60
C TYR A 94 -1.48 9.52 20.08
N SER A 95 -0.99 10.39 20.97
CA SER A 95 0.09 11.32 20.62
C SER A 95 1.42 10.63 20.80
N SER A 96 2.23 10.54 19.74
CA SER A 96 3.60 10.08 19.83
C SER A 96 4.42 11.08 20.67
N ASN A 97 4.89 10.66 21.84
CA ASN A 97 5.89 11.45 22.59
C ASN A 97 7.23 11.41 21.81
N LYS A 98 7.90 12.56 21.73
CA LYS A 98 9.14 12.79 20.95
C LYS A 98 10.36 11.90 21.29
N SER A 99 10.26 11.02 22.28
CA SER A 99 11.36 10.14 22.72
C SER A 99 11.09 8.66 22.59
N LEU A 100 10.03 8.26 21.87
CA LEU A 100 9.65 6.86 21.76
C LEU A 100 10.56 6.09 20.79
N SER A 101 10.90 4.85 21.14
CA SER A 101 11.52 3.90 20.23
C SER A 101 10.67 3.72 18.96
N GLU A 102 11.27 3.33 17.82
CA GLU A 102 10.50 3.06 16.59
C GLU A 102 9.35 2.07 16.81
N ARG A 103 9.50 1.15 17.76
CA ARG A 103 8.47 0.20 18.14
C ARG A 103 7.30 0.84 18.87
N GLU A 104 7.56 1.80 19.74
CA GLU A 104 6.49 2.55 20.42
C GLU A 104 5.77 3.51 19.49
N SER A 105 6.46 4.03 18.47
CA SER A 105 5.85 4.87 17.45
C SER A 105 4.77 4.13 16.63
N GLN A 106 4.80 2.78 16.59
CA GLN A 106 3.77 1.98 15.92
C GLN A 106 2.45 1.88 16.71
N LYS A 107 2.41 2.27 17.98
CA LYS A 107 1.18 2.15 18.80
C LYS A 107 0.02 3.01 18.32
N PHE A 108 0.26 3.98 17.42
CA PHE A 108 -0.82 4.74 16.75
C PHE A 108 -1.81 3.83 16.00
N ILE A 109 -1.40 2.59 15.67
CA ILE A 109 -2.27 1.65 14.97
C ILE A 109 -3.31 1.01 15.87
N LEU A 110 -3.10 0.97 17.19
CA LEU A 110 -3.98 0.24 18.13
C LEU A 110 -5.44 0.71 18.06
N PRO A 111 -5.75 2.02 18.09
CA PRO A 111 -7.12 2.49 17.91
C PRO A 111 -7.72 2.05 16.58
N LEU A 112 -6.94 2.04 15.50
CA LEU A 112 -7.41 1.60 14.18
C LEU A 112 -7.77 0.11 14.14
N LEU A 113 -7.09 -0.73 14.93
CA LEU A 113 -7.44 -2.15 15.03
C LEU A 113 -8.79 -2.34 15.71
N GLU A 114 -9.08 -1.57 16.77
CA GLU A 114 -10.36 -1.58 17.46
C GLU A 114 -11.48 -1.01 16.57
N GLU A 115 -11.26 0.14 15.95
CA GLU A 115 -12.17 0.75 14.98
C GLU A 115 -12.51 -0.21 13.83
N THR A 116 -11.53 -0.99 13.36
CA THR A 116 -11.73 -2.01 12.33
C THR A 116 -12.77 -3.04 12.77
N LEU A 117 -12.67 -3.55 13.99
CA LEU A 117 -13.61 -4.56 14.49
C LEU A 117 -15.04 -4.03 14.64
N MET A 118 -15.21 -2.73 14.92
CA MET A 118 -16.53 -2.09 15.03
C MET A 118 -17.26 -2.00 13.69
N LEU A 119 -16.56 -2.14 12.55
CA LEU A 119 -17.17 -2.13 11.21
C LEU A 119 -17.93 -3.44 10.88
N ARG A 120 -17.77 -4.52 11.64
CA ARG A 120 -18.36 -5.82 11.32
C ARG A 120 -19.88 -5.75 11.19
N GLU A 121 -20.58 -5.23 12.21
CA GLU A 121 -22.06 -5.17 12.21
C GLU A 121 -22.59 -4.25 11.09
N PRO A 122 -22.14 -2.99 10.95
CA PRO A 122 -22.66 -2.11 9.92
C PRO A 122 -22.36 -2.62 8.49
N VAL A 123 -21.18 -3.21 8.26
CA VAL A 123 -20.84 -3.83 6.97
C VAL A 123 -21.73 -5.05 6.70
N GLY A 124 -21.92 -5.93 7.69
CA GLY A 124 -22.80 -7.10 7.56
C GLY A 124 -24.23 -6.70 7.21
N ALA A 125 -24.80 -5.69 7.89
CA ALA A 125 -26.13 -5.15 7.60
C ALA A 125 -26.23 -4.59 6.17
N PHE A 126 -25.22 -3.81 5.73
CA PHE A 126 -25.16 -3.29 4.37
C PHE A 126 -25.13 -4.40 3.32
N LEU A 127 -24.29 -5.41 3.51
CA LEU A 127 -24.18 -6.54 2.58
C LEU A 127 -25.47 -7.33 2.45
N GLN A 128 -26.17 -7.56 3.56
CA GLN A 128 -27.49 -8.21 3.57
C GLN A 128 -28.54 -7.39 2.82
N GLU A 129 -28.52 -6.06 2.94
CA GLU A 129 -29.46 -5.20 2.23
C GLU A 129 -29.20 -5.19 0.72
N VAL A 130 -27.94 -5.00 0.30
CA VAL A 130 -27.56 -4.99 -1.11
C VAL A 130 -27.82 -6.35 -1.77
N SER A 131 -27.57 -7.45 -1.05
CA SER A 131 -27.78 -8.81 -1.59
C SER A 131 -29.23 -9.12 -1.97
N LYS A 132 -30.20 -8.47 -1.34
CA LYS A 132 -31.62 -8.61 -1.66
C LYS A 132 -32.04 -7.91 -2.95
N LYS A 133 -31.24 -6.95 -3.42
CA LYS A 133 -31.54 -6.06 -4.55
C LYS A 133 -30.71 -6.36 -5.79
N THR A 134 -29.74 -7.27 -5.69
CA THR A 134 -28.78 -7.53 -6.76
C THR A 134 -28.68 -9.03 -7.06
N ARG A 135 -28.33 -9.35 -8.30
CA ARG A 135 -28.08 -10.73 -8.71
C ARG A 135 -26.88 -11.34 -7.99
N LYS A 136 -25.81 -10.52 -7.80
CA LYS A 136 -24.56 -10.98 -7.17
C LYS A 136 -23.84 -9.84 -6.47
N VAL A 137 -23.37 -10.10 -5.26
CA VAL A 137 -22.49 -9.21 -4.50
C VAL A 137 -21.06 -9.75 -4.51
N VAL A 138 -20.11 -8.94 -4.98
CA VAL A 138 -18.69 -9.24 -4.99
C VAL A 138 -18.01 -8.35 -3.95
N VAL A 139 -17.52 -8.93 -2.86
CA VAL A 139 -16.86 -8.20 -1.79
C VAL A 139 -15.36 -8.29 -1.97
N ILE A 140 -14.70 -7.15 -2.22
CA ILE A 140 -13.24 -7.04 -2.25
C ILE A 140 -12.81 -6.36 -0.95
N TYR A 141 -12.14 -7.09 -0.09
CA TYR A 141 -11.75 -6.63 1.23
C TYR A 141 -10.23 -6.68 1.42
N ASP A 142 -9.69 -5.69 2.09
CA ASP A 142 -8.28 -5.72 2.50
C ASP A 142 -8.00 -6.90 3.43
N SER A 143 -6.84 -7.51 3.32
CA SER A 143 -6.45 -8.69 4.11
C SER A 143 -6.57 -8.49 5.63
N MET A 144 -6.50 -7.23 6.09
CA MET A 144 -6.70 -6.83 7.49
C MET A 144 -8.17 -6.63 7.88
N MET A 145 -9.11 -6.81 6.93
CA MET A 145 -10.56 -6.66 7.12
C MET A 145 -11.31 -8.01 7.07
N ALA A 146 -10.61 -9.13 7.12
CA ALA A 146 -11.22 -10.45 6.91
C ALA A 146 -12.31 -10.79 7.94
N SER A 147 -12.13 -10.41 9.21
CA SER A 147 -13.14 -10.59 10.26
C SER A 147 -14.38 -9.72 10.09
N VAL A 148 -14.26 -8.59 9.39
CA VAL A 148 -15.36 -7.65 9.13
C VAL A 148 -16.33 -8.22 8.10
N VAL A 149 -15.83 -9.08 7.19
CA VAL A 149 -16.63 -9.68 6.11
C VAL A 149 -17.02 -11.13 6.36
N GLU A 150 -16.85 -11.64 7.56
CA GLU A 150 -17.18 -13.04 7.90
C GLU A 150 -18.60 -13.44 7.49
N ASP A 151 -19.56 -12.53 7.63
CA ASP A 151 -20.98 -12.77 7.36
C ASP A 151 -21.28 -13.00 5.88
N VAL A 152 -20.35 -12.68 4.95
CA VAL A 152 -20.47 -13.00 3.51
C VAL A 152 -20.72 -14.49 3.27
N ALA A 153 -20.13 -15.35 4.10
CA ALA A 153 -20.33 -16.80 4.00
C ALA A 153 -21.80 -17.24 4.16
N SER A 154 -22.64 -16.43 4.80
CA SER A 154 -24.07 -16.69 5.01
C SER A 154 -24.97 -16.10 3.92
N ILE A 155 -24.43 -15.30 2.99
CA ILE A 155 -25.19 -14.63 1.93
C ILE A 155 -25.07 -15.45 0.63
N PRO A 156 -26.17 -16.08 0.15
CA PRO A 156 -26.12 -17.07 -0.93
C PRO A 156 -25.59 -16.55 -2.28
N ASN A 157 -25.80 -15.26 -2.58
CA ASN A 157 -25.36 -14.62 -3.82
C ASN A 157 -24.13 -13.71 -3.63
N ALA A 158 -23.38 -13.88 -2.53
CA ALA A 158 -22.16 -13.12 -2.29
C ALA A 158 -20.89 -13.96 -2.42
N GLU A 159 -19.85 -13.37 -2.96
CA GLU A 159 -18.48 -13.93 -3.00
C GLU A 159 -17.50 -12.90 -2.45
N ALA A 160 -16.53 -13.37 -1.64
CA ALA A 160 -15.50 -12.51 -1.04
C ALA A 160 -14.12 -12.77 -1.64
N TYR A 161 -13.38 -11.71 -1.92
CA TYR A 161 -12.02 -11.74 -2.48
C TYR A 161 -11.08 -10.94 -1.59
N CYS A 162 -10.00 -11.60 -1.15
CA CYS A 162 -9.00 -10.98 -0.29
C CYS A 162 -8.03 -10.15 -1.12
N PHE A 163 -7.95 -8.87 -0.83
CA PHE A 163 -6.97 -7.96 -1.42
C PHE A 163 -5.75 -7.83 -0.51
N ASN A 164 -4.58 -8.11 -1.08
CA ASN A 164 -3.30 -8.05 -0.40
C ASN A 164 -2.57 -6.77 -0.82
N SER A 165 -2.51 -5.81 0.10
CA SER A 165 -1.99 -4.45 -0.09
C SER A 165 -0.47 -4.35 -0.03
N SER A 166 0.20 -5.37 0.51
CA SER A 166 1.66 -5.45 0.61
C SER A 166 2.29 -6.29 -0.50
N SER A 167 3.60 -6.32 -0.54
CA SER A 167 4.44 -7.05 -1.49
C SER A 167 4.23 -8.58 -1.38
N ALA A 168 4.18 -9.27 -2.51
CA ALA A 168 4.11 -10.73 -2.55
C ALA A 168 5.36 -11.38 -1.94
N PHE A 169 6.54 -10.73 -2.07
CA PHE A 169 7.77 -11.13 -1.38
C PHE A 169 7.59 -11.11 0.13
N MET A 170 7.04 -10.02 0.68
CA MET A 170 6.79 -9.89 2.12
C MET A 170 5.85 -11.00 2.60
N ILE A 171 4.69 -11.16 1.95
CA ILE A 171 3.66 -12.13 2.35
C ILE A 171 4.19 -13.57 2.24
N SER A 172 4.86 -13.92 1.14
CA SER A 172 5.39 -15.27 0.95
C SER A 172 6.51 -15.61 1.91
N SER A 173 7.39 -14.64 2.22
CA SER A 173 8.46 -14.83 3.21
C SER A 173 7.92 -15.00 4.63
N MET A 174 6.80 -14.33 4.96
CA MET A 174 6.10 -14.48 6.23
C MET A 174 5.51 -15.89 6.36
N TYR A 175 4.77 -16.36 5.37
CA TYR A 175 4.21 -17.73 5.39
C TYR A 175 5.28 -18.81 5.53
N VAL A 176 6.42 -18.66 4.87
CA VAL A 176 7.54 -19.59 5.01
C VAL A 176 8.07 -19.58 6.43
N GLU A 177 8.24 -18.41 7.04
CA GLU A 177 8.74 -18.28 8.41
C GLU A 177 7.73 -18.82 9.44
N GLU A 178 6.43 -18.50 9.31
CA GLU A 178 5.38 -18.97 10.21
C GLU A 178 5.17 -20.48 10.15
N GLU A 179 5.15 -21.08 8.95
CA GLU A 179 5.03 -22.53 8.83
C GLU A 179 6.25 -23.26 9.42
N LEU A 180 7.46 -22.70 9.30
CA LEU A 180 8.64 -23.23 9.94
C LEU A 180 8.53 -23.19 11.47
N ILE A 181 7.98 -22.11 12.03
CA ILE A 181 7.74 -21.96 13.47
C ILE A 181 6.62 -22.91 13.92
N ARG A 182 5.51 -22.97 13.20
CA ARG A 182 4.34 -23.79 13.53
C ARG A 182 4.61 -25.28 13.52
N LEU A 183 5.46 -25.75 12.61
CA LEU A 183 5.85 -27.14 12.51
C LEU A 183 6.86 -27.55 13.59
N HIS A 184 7.30 -26.63 14.47
CA HIS A 184 8.31 -26.87 15.53
C HIS A 184 9.57 -27.57 14.99
N LEU A 185 9.88 -27.36 13.71
CA LEU A 185 11.01 -27.99 13.06
C LEU A 185 12.31 -27.31 13.49
N PRO A 186 13.34 -28.06 13.88
CA PRO A 186 14.69 -27.49 14.03
C PRO A 186 15.06 -26.71 12.75
N LEU A 187 15.80 -25.64 12.91
CA LEU A 187 16.08 -24.65 11.83
C LEU A 187 16.62 -25.32 10.53
N PHE A 188 17.35 -26.42 10.66
CA PHE A 188 17.88 -27.16 9.50
C PHE A 188 16.81 -28.01 8.81
N ILE A 189 15.85 -28.61 9.55
CA ILE A 189 14.71 -29.36 8.98
C ILE A 189 13.71 -28.37 8.37
N GLY A 190 13.54 -27.19 8.99
CA GLY A 190 12.75 -26.10 8.46
C GLY A 190 13.25 -25.64 7.10
N LYS A 191 14.56 -25.47 6.92
CA LYS A 191 15.17 -25.19 5.61
C LYS A 191 14.94 -26.31 4.57
N PHE A 192 14.90 -27.56 5.03
CA PHE A 192 14.59 -28.70 4.14
C PHE A 192 13.10 -28.72 3.77
N ALA A 193 12.20 -28.52 4.73
CA ALA A 193 10.76 -28.42 4.47
C ALA A 193 10.43 -27.24 3.56
N ALA A 194 11.07 -26.08 3.77
CA ALA A 194 10.97 -24.94 2.84
C ALA A 194 11.42 -25.29 1.42
N ARG A 195 12.50 -26.07 1.27
CA ARG A 195 12.94 -26.57 -0.07
C ARG A 195 11.90 -27.43 -0.77
N VAL A 196 11.11 -28.21 -0.03
CA VAL A 196 10.02 -29.02 -0.59
C VAL A 196 8.83 -28.14 -1.02
N LEU A 197 8.57 -27.08 -0.27
CA LEU A 197 7.46 -26.14 -0.52
C LEU A 197 7.80 -25.09 -1.59
N LEU A 198 9.08 -24.73 -1.72
CA LEU A 198 9.53 -23.73 -2.69
C LEU A 198 9.80 -24.35 -4.08
N PRO A 199 9.67 -23.58 -5.16
CA PRO A 199 10.10 -24.01 -6.48
C PRO A 199 11.57 -24.43 -6.49
N SER A 200 11.94 -25.40 -7.34
CA SER A 200 13.34 -25.79 -7.50
C SER A 200 14.22 -24.60 -7.88
N GLY A 201 15.30 -24.38 -7.14
CA GLY A 201 16.21 -23.25 -7.36
C GLY A 201 15.71 -21.91 -6.81
N PHE A 202 14.57 -21.88 -6.11
CA PHE A 202 14.08 -20.66 -5.47
C PHE A 202 14.61 -20.58 -4.02
N GLU A 203 15.20 -19.44 -3.70
CA GLU A 203 15.67 -19.15 -2.34
C GLU A 203 15.32 -17.71 -1.98
N PHE A 204 14.90 -17.52 -0.72
CA PHE A 204 14.83 -16.17 -0.17
C PHE A 204 16.24 -15.66 0.16
N PRO A 205 16.48 -14.35 0.10
CA PRO A 205 17.72 -13.77 0.59
C PRO A 205 18.03 -14.22 2.02
N ASN A 206 19.30 -14.51 2.30
CA ASN A 206 19.75 -14.78 3.66
C ASN A 206 19.57 -13.55 4.56
N ASN A 207 19.36 -13.76 5.85
CA ASN A 207 19.26 -12.71 6.88
C ASN A 207 18.11 -11.71 6.58
N LEU A 208 16.92 -12.23 6.31
CA LEU A 208 15.73 -11.37 6.26
C LEU A 208 15.47 -10.77 7.65
N PRO A 209 15.07 -9.48 7.72
CA PRO A 209 14.58 -8.88 8.95
C PRO A 209 13.48 -9.75 9.56
N SER A 210 13.59 -10.10 10.85
CA SER A 210 12.58 -10.92 11.48
C SER A 210 11.24 -10.17 11.55
N TYR A 211 10.15 -10.90 11.42
CA TYR A 211 8.81 -10.35 11.49
C TYR A 211 8.57 -9.68 12.85
N GLN A 212 9.01 -10.34 13.92
CA GLN A 212 8.89 -9.83 15.29
C GLN A 212 9.69 -8.54 15.54
N SER A 213 10.74 -8.27 14.75
CA SER A 213 11.49 -7.01 14.86
C SER A 213 10.80 -5.83 14.15
N SER A 214 9.86 -6.12 13.23
CA SER A 214 9.25 -5.15 12.33
C SER A 214 7.86 -4.71 12.78
N PHE A 215 7.18 -5.52 13.60
CA PHE A 215 5.80 -5.28 14.04
C PHE A 215 5.68 -5.33 15.57
N ILE A 216 4.73 -4.57 16.12
CA ILE A 216 4.34 -4.72 17.53
C ILE A 216 3.51 -6.00 17.71
N PRO A 217 3.57 -6.63 18.90
CA PRO A 217 2.87 -7.90 19.18
C PRO A 217 1.36 -7.82 18.90
N GLU A 218 0.73 -6.74 19.28
CA GLU A 218 -0.72 -6.53 19.14
C GLU A 218 -1.15 -6.54 17.67
N PHE A 219 -0.35 -5.93 16.78
CA PHE A 219 -0.61 -5.97 15.35
C PHE A 219 -0.40 -7.37 14.78
N MET A 220 0.61 -8.09 15.25
CA MET A 220 0.84 -9.48 14.83
C MET A 220 -0.33 -10.38 15.23
N ASP A 221 -0.79 -10.29 16.47
CA ASP A 221 -1.94 -11.04 16.96
C ASP A 221 -3.21 -10.72 16.20
N PHE A 222 -3.41 -9.45 15.85
CA PHE A 222 -4.51 -9.03 15.00
C PHE A 222 -4.40 -9.65 13.60
N SER A 223 -3.23 -9.56 12.96
CA SER A 223 -2.98 -10.10 11.61
C SER A 223 -3.20 -11.61 11.56
N ILE A 224 -2.72 -12.36 12.55
CA ILE A 224 -2.92 -13.81 12.67
C ILE A 224 -4.40 -14.14 12.79
N ARG A 225 -5.16 -13.38 13.60
CA ARG A 225 -6.61 -13.55 13.71
C ARG A 225 -7.31 -13.28 12.39
N GLN A 226 -6.93 -12.21 11.65
CA GLN A 226 -7.49 -11.96 10.31
C GLN A 226 -7.25 -13.14 9.36
N ASP A 227 -6.09 -13.79 9.44
CA ASP A 227 -5.77 -14.91 8.58
C ASP A 227 -6.71 -16.13 8.77
N LEU A 228 -7.24 -16.34 9.96
CA LEU A 228 -8.21 -17.41 10.25
C LEU A 228 -9.55 -17.21 9.48
N TYR A 229 -9.93 -15.96 9.21
CA TYR A 229 -11.17 -15.65 8.48
C TYR A 229 -11.02 -15.78 6.96
N LYS A 230 -9.80 -15.86 6.42
CA LYS A 230 -9.56 -16.02 4.98
C LYS A 230 -10.01 -17.37 4.40
N LYS A 231 -10.41 -18.32 5.23
CA LYS A 231 -10.95 -19.62 4.79
C LYS A 231 -12.21 -19.49 3.90
N PHE A 232 -12.96 -18.39 4.01
CA PHE A 232 -14.14 -18.12 3.20
C PHE A 232 -13.84 -17.34 1.92
N CYS A 233 -12.58 -17.04 1.67
CA CYS A 233 -12.15 -16.27 0.52
C CYS A 233 -12.28 -17.07 -0.78
N SER A 234 -12.94 -16.51 -1.78
CA SER A 234 -13.11 -17.11 -3.12
C SER A 234 -11.88 -16.97 -4.00
N GLY A 235 -10.97 -16.04 -3.67
CA GLY A 235 -9.72 -15.80 -4.39
C GLY A 235 -8.92 -14.63 -3.82
N ASN A 236 -7.67 -14.50 -4.25
CA ASN A 236 -6.74 -13.50 -3.77
C ASN A 236 -6.36 -12.52 -4.88
N LEU A 237 -6.37 -11.23 -4.56
CA LEU A 237 -5.85 -10.15 -5.40
C LEU A 237 -4.55 -9.64 -4.78
N TYR A 238 -3.51 -9.47 -5.60
CA TYR A 238 -2.23 -8.92 -5.17
C TYR A 238 -1.96 -7.60 -5.89
N TYR A 239 -1.63 -6.55 -5.13
CA TYR A 239 -1.28 -5.24 -5.67
C TYR A 239 0.18 -5.20 -6.15
N THR A 240 0.48 -6.09 -7.08
CA THR A 240 1.79 -6.24 -7.72
C THR A 240 1.64 -6.83 -9.11
N CYS A 241 2.73 -7.07 -9.82
CA CYS A 241 2.74 -7.74 -11.11
C CYS A 241 3.85 -8.81 -11.22
N LYS A 242 3.69 -9.70 -12.19
CA LYS A 242 4.66 -10.77 -12.45
C LYS A 242 6.05 -10.25 -12.82
N ALA A 243 6.13 -9.06 -13.43
CA ALA A 243 7.41 -8.44 -13.77
C ALA A 243 8.24 -8.06 -12.53
N ILE A 244 7.59 -7.75 -11.40
CA ILE A 244 8.27 -7.40 -10.13
C ILE A 244 8.44 -8.65 -9.27
N GLU A 245 7.37 -9.44 -9.06
CA GLU A 245 7.30 -10.43 -8.00
C GLU A 245 6.79 -11.81 -8.47
N GLY A 246 6.90 -12.15 -9.76
CA GLY A 246 6.39 -13.40 -10.31
C GLY A 246 6.72 -14.64 -9.49
N PRO A 247 7.99 -14.92 -9.14
CA PRO A 247 8.37 -16.10 -8.36
C PRO A 247 7.69 -16.16 -6.99
N TYR A 248 7.46 -15.02 -6.33
CA TYR A 248 6.81 -14.94 -5.01
C TYR A 248 5.30 -15.17 -5.11
N ILE A 249 4.67 -14.72 -6.19
CA ILE A 249 3.26 -15.00 -6.50
C ILE A 249 3.07 -16.52 -6.69
N ASP A 250 3.99 -17.20 -7.37
CA ASP A 250 3.96 -18.65 -7.55
C ASP A 250 4.12 -19.41 -6.22
N VAL A 251 4.96 -18.90 -5.32
CA VAL A 251 5.10 -19.44 -3.96
C VAL A 251 3.77 -19.32 -3.21
N LEU A 252 3.11 -18.15 -3.26
CA LEU A 252 1.81 -17.95 -2.62
C LEU A 252 0.73 -18.89 -3.17
N ALA A 253 0.72 -19.16 -4.48
CA ALA A 253 -0.19 -20.14 -5.08
C ALA A 253 0.00 -21.57 -4.52
N ARG A 254 1.24 -21.96 -4.24
CA ARG A 254 1.56 -23.27 -3.64
C ARG A 254 1.10 -23.31 -2.18
N PHE A 255 1.36 -22.26 -1.39
CA PHE A 255 0.89 -22.16 -0.01
C PHE A 255 -0.62 -22.21 0.09
N ASN A 256 -1.35 -21.46 -0.73
CA ASN A 256 -2.80 -21.49 -0.74
C ASN A 256 -3.36 -22.89 -1.01
N ARG A 257 -2.75 -23.66 -1.93
CA ARG A 257 -3.13 -25.06 -2.17
C ARG A 257 -2.83 -25.96 -0.96
N LEU A 258 -1.67 -25.79 -0.34
CA LEU A 258 -1.27 -26.59 0.83
C LEU A 258 -2.21 -26.35 2.01
N LEU A 259 -2.57 -25.09 2.26
CA LEU A 259 -3.48 -24.68 3.33
C LEU A 259 -4.96 -24.93 2.99
N ARG A 260 -5.26 -25.60 1.86
CA ARG A 260 -6.62 -25.84 1.36
C ARG A 260 -7.46 -24.57 1.22
N ARG A 261 -6.81 -23.45 0.93
CA ARG A 261 -7.44 -22.17 0.61
C ARG A 261 -7.72 -22.08 -0.89
N SER A 262 -8.50 -21.09 -1.31
CA SER A 262 -8.73 -20.86 -2.73
C SER A 262 -7.42 -20.72 -3.51
N PRO A 263 -7.19 -21.53 -4.55
CA PRO A 263 -6.00 -21.42 -5.39
C PRO A 263 -6.09 -20.24 -6.38
N LYS A 264 -7.25 -19.61 -6.50
CA LYS A 264 -7.46 -18.50 -7.44
C LYS A 264 -6.75 -17.26 -6.95
N GLN A 265 -5.95 -16.70 -7.84
CA GLN A 265 -5.19 -15.48 -7.54
C GLN A 265 -4.92 -14.66 -8.79
N TRP A 266 -4.87 -13.35 -8.62
CA TRP A 266 -4.61 -12.40 -9.69
C TRP A 266 -3.64 -11.32 -9.21
N ALA A 267 -2.59 -11.09 -9.98
CA ALA A 267 -1.61 -10.02 -9.75
C ALA A 267 -1.98 -8.83 -10.63
N ILE A 268 -2.75 -7.90 -10.08
CA ILE A 268 -3.44 -6.86 -10.84
C ILE A 268 -2.75 -5.47 -10.82
N GLY A 269 -1.66 -5.30 -10.06
CA GLY A 269 -0.96 -4.02 -9.92
C GLY A 269 0.15 -3.79 -10.95
N PRO A 270 0.78 -2.61 -10.88
CA PRO A 270 0.29 -1.41 -10.21
C PRO A 270 -0.83 -0.73 -11.02
N LEU A 271 -1.83 -0.16 -10.34
CA LEU A 271 -2.98 0.50 -10.97
C LEU A 271 -2.92 2.03 -10.79
N LEU A 272 -1.77 2.61 -11.10
CA LEU A 272 -1.52 4.04 -10.94
C LEU A 272 -2.16 4.87 -12.08
N PRO A 273 -2.63 6.11 -11.84
CA PRO A 273 -3.24 6.98 -12.85
C PRO A 273 -2.17 7.66 -13.73
N ILE A 274 -1.38 6.88 -14.48
CA ILE A 274 -0.23 7.39 -15.25
C ILE A 274 -0.65 8.28 -16.42
N ALA A 275 -1.78 7.98 -17.05
CA ALA A 275 -2.25 8.71 -18.25
C ALA A 275 -2.52 10.19 -17.97
N THR A 276 -2.97 10.53 -16.76
CA THR A 276 -3.31 11.90 -16.36
C THR A 276 -2.11 12.79 -16.08
N ILE A 277 -0.93 12.20 -15.84
CA ILE A 277 0.30 12.96 -15.53
C ILE A 277 0.77 13.79 -16.74
N ASN A 278 0.51 13.32 -17.97
CA ASN A 278 0.96 13.98 -19.19
C ASN A 278 0.04 15.13 -19.65
N ASP A 279 -1.23 15.15 -19.22
CA ASP A 279 -2.22 16.13 -19.66
C ASP A 279 -2.18 17.45 -18.88
N ASP A 280 -1.57 17.46 -17.69
CA ASP A 280 -1.60 18.59 -16.75
C ASP A 280 -0.50 19.67 -16.97
N GLN A 281 0.32 19.55 -18.01
CA GLN A 281 1.42 20.51 -18.25
C GLN A 281 0.95 21.96 -18.45
N ASN A 282 -0.31 22.19 -18.82
CA ASN A 282 -0.91 23.50 -19.07
C ASN A 282 -1.81 24.02 -17.91
N ASN A 283 -1.89 23.31 -16.78
CA ASN A 283 -2.77 23.70 -15.69
C ASN A 283 -2.20 24.87 -14.88
N ILE A 284 -2.92 25.98 -14.83
CA ILE A 284 -2.55 27.21 -14.09
C ILE A 284 -2.39 26.92 -12.57
N ASN A 285 -3.11 25.93 -12.05
CA ASN A 285 -3.11 25.52 -10.63
C ASN A 285 -2.10 24.42 -10.32
N ARG A 286 -1.12 24.15 -11.18
CA ARG A 286 -0.10 23.13 -10.98
C ARG A 286 0.68 23.37 -9.69
N HIS A 287 0.93 22.30 -8.91
CA HIS A 287 1.59 22.38 -7.60
C HIS A 287 2.98 23.05 -7.68
N GLY A 288 3.35 23.81 -6.66
CA GLY A 288 4.61 24.55 -6.61
C GLY A 288 5.86 23.69 -6.81
N CYS A 289 5.86 22.44 -6.32
CA CYS A 289 6.95 21.49 -6.52
C CYS A 289 7.22 21.21 -8.00
N LEU A 290 6.17 21.06 -8.81
CA LEU A 290 6.31 20.76 -10.23
C LEU A 290 6.84 21.97 -11.00
N LYS A 291 6.35 23.18 -10.67
CA LYS A 291 6.90 24.44 -11.23
C LYS A 291 8.37 24.66 -10.86
N TRP A 292 8.81 24.16 -9.71
CA TRP A 292 10.20 24.19 -9.31
C TRP A 292 11.03 23.15 -10.07
N LEU A 293 10.50 21.94 -10.27
CA LEU A 293 11.10 20.85 -11.03
C LEU A 293 11.32 21.23 -12.51
N ASP A 294 10.38 21.97 -13.14
CA ASP A 294 10.50 22.44 -14.53
C ASP A 294 11.79 23.25 -14.81
N LYS A 295 12.37 23.82 -13.75
CA LYS A 295 13.60 24.61 -13.83
C LYS A 295 14.88 23.79 -13.59
N GLN A 296 14.74 22.47 -13.39
CA GLN A 296 15.85 21.61 -13.02
C GLN A 296 16.28 20.72 -14.21
N GLU A 297 17.57 20.36 -14.23
CA GLU A 297 18.10 19.43 -15.22
C GLU A 297 17.53 18.02 -15.05
N PRO A 298 17.42 17.24 -16.11
CA PRO A 298 16.96 15.86 -16.04
C PRO A 298 17.79 15.02 -15.06
N ASN A 299 17.11 14.17 -14.28
CA ASN A 299 17.71 13.26 -13.28
C ASN A 299 18.60 13.96 -12.23
N SER A 300 18.37 15.24 -11.91
CA SER A 300 19.21 16.02 -11.00
C SER A 300 18.64 16.17 -9.59
N VAL A 301 17.38 15.83 -9.36
CA VAL A 301 16.66 16.08 -8.10
C VAL A 301 16.39 14.77 -7.36
N ILE A 302 16.58 14.79 -6.05
CA ILE A 302 16.20 13.71 -5.12
C ILE A 302 14.87 14.08 -4.45
N LEU A 303 13.88 13.22 -4.58
CA LEU A 303 12.69 13.26 -3.72
C LEU A 303 13.04 12.66 -2.36
N VAL A 304 12.60 13.28 -1.27
CA VAL A 304 12.73 12.78 0.11
C VAL A 304 11.34 12.73 0.74
N SER A 305 10.86 11.51 1.05
CA SER A 305 9.55 11.32 1.68
C SER A 305 9.53 10.07 2.54
N PHE A 306 9.04 10.21 3.77
CA PHE A 306 8.88 9.10 4.72
C PHE A 306 7.43 8.63 4.87
N GLY A 307 6.56 9.02 3.94
CA GLY A 307 5.14 8.65 3.94
C GLY A 307 4.32 9.45 4.96
N THR A 308 3.14 8.94 5.29
CA THR A 308 2.16 9.63 6.16
C THR A 308 2.02 9.00 7.54
N THR A 309 2.67 7.86 7.79
CA THR A 309 2.51 7.07 9.02
C THR A 309 3.80 6.97 9.85
N THR A 310 4.83 7.72 9.48
CA THR A 310 6.13 7.69 10.15
C THR A 310 6.61 9.10 10.48
N SER A 311 7.29 9.23 11.61
CA SER A 311 7.95 10.47 12.02
C SER A 311 9.42 10.19 12.38
N LEU A 312 10.28 11.15 12.15
CA LEU A 312 11.68 11.13 12.56
C LEU A 312 11.86 11.89 13.87
N SER A 313 12.81 11.47 14.71
CA SER A 313 13.20 12.26 15.87
C SER A 313 13.82 13.60 15.47
N THR A 314 13.80 14.56 16.37
CA THR A 314 14.40 15.88 16.13
C THR A 314 15.90 15.77 15.78
N GLU A 315 16.62 14.84 16.42
CA GLU A 315 18.02 14.57 16.15
C GLU A 315 18.22 14.00 14.74
N GLN A 316 17.35 13.06 14.36
CA GLN A 316 17.42 12.46 13.01
C GLN A 316 17.06 13.47 11.91
N ILE A 317 16.12 14.38 12.17
CA ILE A 317 15.79 15.49 11.26
C ILE A 317 17.01 16.41 11.05
N LYS A 318 17.77 16.72 12.12
CA LYS A 318 19.00 17.52 12.01
C LYS A 318 20.04 16.82 11.16
N GLU A 319 20.30 15.54 11.41
CA GLU A 319 21.26 14.75 10.61
C GLU A 319 20.82 14.65 9.15
N LEU A 320 19.53 14.45 8.89
CA LEU A 320 18.99 14.41 7.55
C LEU A 320 19.18 15.76 6.82
N ALA A 321 18.85 16.86 7.47
CA ALA A 321 19.03 18.19 6.91
C ALA A 321 20.51 18.45 6.53
N ILE A 322 21.44 18.14 7.43
CA ILE A 322 22.88 18.30 7.20
C ILE A 322 23.35 17.38 6.06
N GLY A 323 22.88 16.12 6.03
CA GLY A 323 23.26 15.15 4.99
C GLY A 323 22.77 15.56 3.60
N LEU A 324 21.53 16.07 3.50
CA LEU A 324 20.97 16.63 2.27
C LEU A 324 21.79 17.84 1.79
N GLU A 325 22.09 18.78 2.71
CA GLU A 325 22.90 19.96 2.39
C GLU A 325 24.30 19.58 1.89
N LYS A 326 24.97 18.63 2.57
CA LYS A 326 26.33 18.16 2.23
C LYS A 326 26.34 17.31 0.96
N SER A 327 25.29 16.63 0.60
CA SER A 327 25.23 15.81 -0.62
C SER A 327 25.47 16.61 -1.89
N GLN A 328 25.22 17.93 -1.86
CA GLN A 328 25.30 18.88 -2.97
C GLN A 328 24.34 18.59 -4.11
N HIS A 329 23.44 17.60 -3.97
CA HIS A 329 22.38 17.35 -4.94
C HIS A 329 21.17 18.24 -4.66
N LYS A 330 20.38 18.50 -5.69
CA LYS A 330 19.09 19.16 -5.56
C LYS A 330 18.07 18.20 -4.94
N PHE A 331 17.15 18.71 -4.13
CA PHE A 331 16.16 17.85 -3.49
C PHE A 331 14.82 18.56 -3.26
N ILE A 332 13.76 17.75 -3.19
CA ILE A 332 12.47 18.12 -2.61
C ILE A 332 12.29 17.26 -1.36
N TRP A 333 12.16 17.89 -0.20
CA TRP A 333 11.91 17.20 1.05
C TRP A 333 10.48 17.45 1.54
N ILE A 334 9.65 16.38 1.49
CA ILE A 334 8.28 16.41 2.01
C ILE A 334 8.35 16.07 3.49
N VAL A 335 7.93 17.01 4.33
CA VAL A 335 7.90 16.90 5.79
C VAL A 335 6.46 16.71 6.22
N SER A 336 6.16 15.57 6.85
CA SER A 336 4.80 15.25 7.30
C SER A 336 4.65 15.50 8.79
N ASP A 337 3.65 16.29 9.17
CA ASP A 337 3.26 16.56 10.56
C ASP A 337 2.11 15.64 11.05
N VAL A 338 1.70 14.66 10.24
CA VAL A 338 0.47 13.86 10.46
C VAL A 338 0.42 13.14 11.80
N LEU A 339 1.58 12.76 12.37
CA LEU A 339 1.65 12.07 13.67
C LEU A 339 1.97 13.02 14.85
N LEU A 340 2.03 14.32 14.61
CA LEU A 340 2.23 15.30 15.66
C LEU A 340 0.88 15.72 16.27
N LYS A 341 0.92 16.21 17.50
CA LYS A 341 -0.28 16.81 18.11
C LYS A 341 -0.73 18.02 17.31
N GLU A 342 -2.02 18.29 17.34
CA GLU A 342 -2.58 19.50 16.73
C GLU A 342 -1.83 20.74 17.23
N GLY A 343 -1.30 21.53 16.30
CA GLY A 343 -0.47 22.70 16.59
C GLY A 343 1.03 22.46 16.76
N GLU A 344 1.50 21.20 16.76
CA GLU A 344 2.93 20.90 16.71
C GLU A 344 3.41 20.78 15.25
N GLN A 345 4.64 21.24 14.99
CA GLN A 345 5.30 21.12 13.67
C GLN A 345 6.65 20.45 13.79
N VAL A 346 7.06 19.77 12.74
CA VAL A 346 8.42 19.23 12.63
C VAL A 346 9.43 20.37 12.71
N GLN A 347 10.38 20.25 13.64
CA GLN A 347 11.41 21.25 13.87
C GLN A 347 12.55 21.11 12.86
N ILE A 348 12.46 21.81 11.74
CA ILE A 348 13.57 21.95 10.80
C ILE A 348 14.62 22.90 11.39
N PRO A 349 15.95 22.64 11.22
CA PRO A 349 16.98 23.50 11.75
C PRO A 349 16.80 24.96 11.30
N LYS A 350 16.90 25.90 12.26
CA LYS A 350 16.72 27.34 11.99
C LYS A 350 17.65 27.80 10.87
N GLY A 351 17.14 28.56 9.91
CA GLY A 351 17.88 29.08 8.76
C GLY A 351 18.27 28.02 7.73
N TYR A 352 17.67 26.80 7.80
CA TYR A 352 18.00 25.72 6.85
C TYR A 352 17.46 26.03 5.45
N GLU A 353 16.22 26.49 5.36
CA GLU A 353 15.59 26.80 4.07
C GLU A 353 16.35 27.88 3.30
N GLU A 354 16.87 28.88 4.01
CA GLU A 354 17.71 29.92 3.42
C GLU A 354 19.06 29.37 2.90
N ARG A 355 19.71 28.48 3.67
CA ARG A 355 20.99 27.88 3.26
C ARG A 355 20.89 26.99 2.04
N VAL A 356 19.76 26.33 1.86
CA VAL A 356 19.52 25.43 0.72
C VAL A 356 18.75 26.11 -0.41
N GLN A 357 18.48 27.41 -0.32
CA GLN A 357 17.74 28.16 -1.34
C GLN A 357 18.30 27.93 -2.75
N GLY A 358 17.43 27.66 -3.73
CA GLY A 358 17.80 27.35 -5.11
C GLY A 358 18.24 25.92 -5.36
N ARG A 359 18.60 25.15 -4.33
CA ARG A 359 19.01 23.75 -4.40
C ARG A 359 18.02 22.80 -3.72
N GLY A 360 17.43 23.19 -2.59
CA GLY A 360 16.45 22.42 -1.83
C GLY A 360 15.10 23.09 -1.78
N LEU A 361 14.04 22.30 -1.84
CA LEU A 361 12.67 22.72 -1.58
C LEU A 361 12.10 21.89 -0.43
N VAL A 362 11.74 22.53 0.67
CA VAL A 362 11.08 21.90 1.81
C VAL A 362 9.58 22.12 1.69
N VAL A 363 8.81 21.05 1.72
CA VAL A 363 7.34 21.07 1.60
C VAL A 363 6.73 20.55 2.89
N LYS A 364 5.99 21.39 3.60
CA LYS A 364 5.39 21.08 4.91
C LYS A 364 3.97 20.54 4.81
N ASP A 365 3.40 20.62 3.62
CA ASP A 365 2.07 20.14 3.30
C ASP A 365 2.11 18.90 2.42
N TRP A 366 0.93 18.45 2.00
CA TRP A 366 0.81 17.41 1.02
C TRP A 366 1.46 17.78 -0.33
N ALA A 367 2.14 16.83 -0.98
CA ALA A 367 2.73 17.01 -2.30
C ALA A 367 2.35 15.85 -3.22
N PRO A 368 2.22 16.09 -4.54
CA PRO A 368 1.84 15.11 -5.54
C PRO A 368 3.01 14.15 -5.85
N GLN A 369 3.24 13.15 -4.97
CA GLN A 369 4.40 12.27 -5.02
C GLN A 369 4.55 11.57 -6.38
N LEU A 370 3.46 11.05 -6.94
CA LEU A 370 3.49 10.33 -8.20
C LEU A 370 3.95 11.22 -9.38
N GLU A 371 3.50 12.49 -9.43
CA GLU A 371 3.93 13.43 -10.46
C GLU A 371 5.37 13.88 -10.27
N ILE A 372 5.76 14.13 -9.01
CA ILE A 372 7.15 14.46 -8.70
C ILE A 372 8.07 13.31 -9.14
N LEU A 373 7.70 12.05 -8.89
CA LEU A 373 8.42 10.88 -9.36
C LEU A 373 8.38 10.75 -10.89
N GLY A 374 7.26 11.09 -11.54
CA GLY A 374 7.11 11.06 -12.99
C GLY A 374 7.82 12.20 -13.72
N HIS A 375 8.30 13.23 -13.01
CA HIS A 375 8.96 14.38 -13.61
C HIS A 375 10.39 14.04 -14.06
N SER A 376 10.78 14.48 -15.26
CA SER A 376 12.09 14.19 -15.86
C SER A 376 13.28 14.62 -15.02
N ALA A 377 13.12 15.66 -14.20
CA ALA A 377 14.16 16.14 -13.30
C ALA A 377 14.39 15.23 -12.08
N THR A 378 13.42 14.35 -11.71
CA THR A 378 13.57 13.48 -10.55
C THR A 378 14.46 12.29 -10.87
N GLY A 379 15.63 12.24 -10.24
CA GLY A 379 16.66 11.25 -10.50
C GLY A 379 16.89 10.25 -9.37
N GLY A 380 16.30 10.45 -8.18
CA GLY A 380 16.43 9.55 -7.03
C GLY A 380 15.31 9.76 -6.03
N PHE A 381 15.04 8.75 -5.19
CA PHE A 381 14.04 8.81 -4.16
C PHE A 381 14.54 8.24 -2.83
N LEU A 382 14.74 9.09 -1.83
CA LEU A 382 14.98 8.67 -0.45
C LEU A 382 13.63 8.32 0.19
N SER A 383 13.38 7.02 0.36
CA SER A 383 12.08 6.47 0.69
C SER A 383 12.08 5.63 1.95
N HIS A 384 10.98 5.70 2.72
CA HIS A 384 10.71 4.79 3.84
C HIS A 384 10.43 3.33 3.42
N CYS A 385 10.35 3.05 2.12
CA CYS A 385 10.08 1.71 1.55
C CYS A 385 8.65 1.18 1.74
N GLY A 386 7.65 2.00 2.02
CA GLY A 386 6.25 1.58 1.94
C GLY A 386 5.89 1.13 0.52
N TRP A 387 5.09 0.05 0.40
CA TRP A 387 4.87 -0.64 -0.88
C TRP A 387 4.31 0.27 -1.98
N ASN A 388 3.39 1.18 -1.66
CA ASN A 388 2.89 2.16 -2.63
C ASN A 388 4.01 3.02 -3.22
N SER A 389 4.86 3.58 -2.35
CA SER A 389 5.97 4.44 -2.78
C SER A 389 6.99 3.68 -3.64
N VAL A 390 7.22 2.39 -3.33
CA VAL A 390 8.08 1.54 -4.16
C VAL A 390 7.45 1.28 -5.52
N LEU A 391 6.16 0.95 -5.58
CA LEU A 391 5.44 0.74 -6.84
C LEU A 391 5.39 2.01 -7.71
N GLU A 392 5.16 3.17 -7.11
CA GLU A 392 5.22 4.47 -7.79
C GLU A 392 6.61 4.72 -8.36
N SER A 393 7.65 4.54 -7.54
CA SER A 393 9.05 4.70 -7.93
C SER A 393 9.45 3.77 -9.08
N VAL A 394 9.10 2.47 -8.99
CA VAL A 394 9.36 1.48 -10.03
C VAL A 394 8.61 1.85 -11.32
N THR A 395 7.35 2.24 -11.22
CA THR A 395 6.55 2.62 -12.39
C THR A 395 7.10 3.84 -13.08
N MET A 396 7.61 4.83 -12.32
CA MET A 396 8.21 6.04 -12.87
C MET A 396 9.68 5.88 -13.25
N GLY A 397 10.34 4.78 -12.86
CA GLY A 397 11.72 4.50 -13.22
C GLY A 397 12.76 5.23 -12.38
N VAL A 398 12.38 5.65 -11.16
CA VAL A 398 13.25 6.41 -10.24
C VAL A 398 13.91 5.47 -9.23
N PRO A 399 15.25 5.38 -9.19
CA PRO A 399 15.96 4.52 -8.25
C PRO A 399 15.83 4.99 -6.80
N LEU A 400 15.89 4.03 -5.84
CA LEU A 400 15.61 4.26 -4.43
C LEU A 400 16.87 4.33 -3.57
N ALA A 401 16.87 5.24 -2.60
CA ALA A 401 17.70 5.21 -1.40
C ALA A 401 16.78 4.71 -0.25
N THR A 402 17.05 3.51 0.27
CA THR A 402 16.12 2.85 1.19
C THR A 402 16.37 3.22 2.64
N TRP A 403 15.31 3.64 3.32
CA TRP A 403 15.32 3.99 4.73
C TRP A 403 14.09 3.37 5.42
N PRO A 404 14.08 2.04 5.65
CA PRO A 404 12.93 1.36 6.25
C PRO A 404 12.64 1.88 7.66
N MET A 405 11.35 2.04 7.97
CA MET A 405 10.88 2.61 9.24
C MET A 405 10.10 1.61 10.10
N ILE A 406 9.02 1.00 9.57
CA ILE A 406 8.07 0.17 10.32
C ILE A 406 7.47 -0.91 9.41
N PHE A 407 6.76 -1.86 9.98
CA PHE A 407 5.92 -2.85 9.30
C PHE A 407 6.68 -3.68 8.25
N ASP A 408 6.18 -3.70 7.02
CA ASP A 408 6.76 -4.42 5.88
C ASP A 408 7.97 -3.74 5.25
N HIS A 409 8.25 -2.47 5.60
CA HIS A 409 9.32 -1.67 5.02
C HIS A 409 10.70 -2.35 5.05
N PRO A 410 11.13 -3.03 6.15
CA PRO A 410 12.46 -3.66 6.18
C PRO A 410 12.62 -4.78 5.15
N ARG A 411 11.61 -5.61 4.97
CA ARG A 411 11.64 -6.68 3.98
C ARG A 411 11.51 -6.13 2.56
N ILE A 412 10.71 -5.10 2.35
CA ILE A 412 10.63 -4.40 1.07
C ILE A 412 11.97 -3.74 0.72
N ALA A 413 12.69 -3.18 1.70
CA ALA A 413 14.04 -2.66 1.47
C ALA A 413 15.01 -3.76 0.99
N VAL A 414 14.90 -4.99 1.52
CA VAL A 414 15.66 -6.15 1.03
C VAL A 414 15.25 -6.52 -0.40
N LEU A 415 13.95 -6.56 -0.71
CA LEU A 415 13.47 -6.78 -2.07
C LEU A 415 14.10 -5.75 -3.04
N VAL A 416 14.04 -4.47 -2.70
CA VAL A 416 14.56 -3.36 -3.51
C VAL A 416 16.08 -3.46 -3.73
N THR A 417 16.85 -3.73 -2.66
CA THR A 417 18.32 -3.61 -2.70
C THR A 417 19.02 -4.92 -3.07
N LYS A 418 18.52 -6.07 -2.61
CA LYS A 418 19.18 -7.38 -2.78
C LYS A 418 18.59 -8.20 -3.91
N VAL A 419 17.27 -8.16 -4.10
CA VAL A 419 16.58 -8.96 -5.11
C VAL A 419 16.48 -8.23 -6.44
N LEU A 420 15.82 -7.09 -6.44
CA LEU A 420 15.60 -6.29 -7.66
C LEU A 420 16.81 -5.43 -8.04
N LYS A 421 17.66 -5.12 -7.09
CA LYS A 421 18.88 -4.30 -7.26
C LYS A 421 18.59 -2.93 -7.91
N ILE A 422 17.52 -2.31 -7.46
CA ILE A 422 17.00 -1.01 -7.94
C ILE A 422 17.14 0.10 -6.90
N GLY A 423 17.90 -0.14 -5.84
CA GLY A 423 18.12 0.82 -4.77
C GLY A 423 19.41 0.59 -3.98
N ILE A 424 19.76 1.59 -3.19
CA ILE A 424 20.92 1.64 -2.30
C ILE A 424 20.45 1.77 -0.86
N THR A 425 21.07 1.06 0.07
CA THR A 425 20.75 1.13 1.50
C THR A 425 21.29 2.41 2.13
N VAL A 426 20.44 3.18 2.81
CA VAL A 426 20.82 4.30 3.69
C VAL A 426 20.78 3.82 5.14
N LYS A 427 19.67 3.22 5.54
CA LYS A 427 19.47 2.66 6.89
C LYS A 427 19.38 1.14 6.80
N ASP A 428 20.28 0.47 7.50
CA ASP A 428 20.21 -0.97 7.70
C ASP A 428 19.28 -1.29 8.85
N TRP A 429 18.38 -2.28 8.67
CA TRP A 429 17.43 -2.67 9.70
C TRP A 429 18.07 -3.31 10.94
N GLU A 430 19.23 -3.93 10.79
CA GLU A 430 19.98 -4.47 11.92
C GLU A 430 20.45 -3.35 12.87
N ARG A 431 20.65 -2.14 12.33
CA ARG A 431 21.07 -0.93 13.05
C ARG A 431 19.93 0.09 13.20
N ARG A 432 18.67 -0.38 13.24
CA ARG A 432 17.48 0.48 13.23
C ARG A 432 17.39 1.46 14.39
N ASP A 433 17.94 1.08 15.56
CA ASP A 433 17.91 1.90 16.77
C ASP A 433 19.05 2.94 16.82
N GLU A 434 19.98 2.93 15.84
CA GLU A 434 21.06 3.89 15.76
C GLU A 434 20.65 5.14 15.02
N LEU A 435 21.22 6.28 15.44
CA LEU A 435 21.12 7.55 14.70
C LEU A 435 21.87 7.44 13.38
N ILE A 436 21.19 7.66 12.28
CA ILE A 436 21.81 7.70 10.95
C ILE A 436 22.47 9.08 10.78
N THR A 437 23.79 9.07 10.71
CA THR A 437 24.56 10.31 10.64
C THR A 437 24.44 11.00 9.28
N SER A 438 24.62 12.31 9.27
CA SER A 438 24.66 13.12 8.05
C SER A 438 25.71 12.63 7.03
N ILE A 439 26.83 12.07 7.51
CA ILE A 439 27.85 11.47 6.65
C ILE A 439 27.32 10.23 5.92
N THR A 440 26.61 9.34 6.64
CA THR A 440 25.99 8.15 6.03
C THR A 440 24.98 8.56 4.96
N ILE A 441 24.17 9.57 5.24
CA ILE A 441 23.14 10.09 4.33
C ILE A 441 23.82 10.70 3.08
N GLU A 442 24.80 11.58 3.28
CA GLU A 442 25.56 12.18 2.19
C GLU A 442 26.18 11.12 1.26
N ILE A 443 26.90 10.14 1.83
CA ILE A 443 27.54 9.07 1.07
C ILE A 443 26.51 8.28 0.25
N ALA A 444 25.39 7.88 0.85
CA ALA A 444 24.37 7.10 0.16
C ALA A 444 23.71 7.89 -0.98
N LEU A 445 23.42 9.18 -0.78
CA LEU A 445 22.82 10.02 -1.81
C LEU A 445 23.79 10.29 -2.96
N ARG A 446 25.06 10.59 -2.68
CA ARG A 446 26.10 10.72 -3.70
C ARG A 446 26.30 9.41 -4.46
N LYS A 447 26.27 8.27 -3.76
CA LYS A 447 26.38 6.95 -4.35
C LYS A 447 25.23 6.69 -5.33
N LEU A 448 23.98 6.98 -4.95
CA LEU A 448 22.81 6.80 -5.80
C LEU A 448 22.86 7.68 -7.06
N MET A 449 23.29 8.95 -6.91
CA MET A 449 23.17 9.94 -7.97
C MET A 449 24.38 10.00 -8.92
N ALA A 450 25.58 9.69 -8.43
CA ALA A 450 26.82 10.00 -9.14
C ALA A 450 27.88 8.89 -9.17
N SER A 451 27.60 7.67 -8.65
CA SER A 451 28.57 6.57 -8.66
C SER A 451 28.31 5.55 -9.78
N PRO A 452 29.33 4.73 -10.14
CA PRO A 452 29.12 3.58 -11.03
C PRO A 452 28.06 2.61 -10.54
N GLU A 453 27.98 2.35 -9.23
CA GLU A 453 26.93 1.49 -8.63
C GLU A 453 25.54 2.14 -8.76
N GLY A 454 25.43 3.45 -8.54
CA GLY A 454 24.20 4.20 -8.77
C GLY A 454 23.73 4.14 -10.24
N ASN A 455 24.67 4.16 -11.19
CA ASN A 455 24.36 3.99 -12.61
C ASN A 455 23.83 2.59 -12.93
N GLU A 456 24.37 1.54 -12.31
CA GLU A 456 23.85 0.16 -12.48
C GLU A 456 22.45 0.02 -11.87
N VAL A 457 22.25 0.56 -10.67
CA VAL A 457 20.93 0.61 -10.01
C VAL A 457 19.89 1.33 -10.90
N ARG A 458 20.26 2.45 -11.49
CA ARG A 458 19.42 3.21 -12.43
C ARG A 458 19.07 2.40 -13.67
N LYS A 459 20.06 1.70 -14.26
CA LYS A 459 19.85 0.83 -15.41
C LYS A 459 18.83 -0.27 -15.09
N ASN A 460 19.01 -0.98 -13.97
CA ASN A 460 18.09 -2.03 -13.52
C ASN A 460 16.68 -1.46 -13.31
N MET A 461 16.57 -0.25 -12.70
CA MET A 461 15.31 0.42 -12.47
C MET A 461 14.60 0.74 -13.80
N VAL A 462 15.31 1.29 -14.78
CA VAL A 462 14.72 1.63 -16.09
C VAL A 462 14.23 0.38 -16.81
N GLU A 463 15.00 -0.72 -16.77
CA GLU A 463 14.62 -1.99 -17.38
C GLU A 463 13.35 -2.57 -16.69
N LEU A 464 13.30 -2.54 -15.35
CA LEU A 464 12.13 -3.01 -14.60
C LEU A 464 10.91 -2.12 -14.87
N SER A 465 11.08 -0.81 -14.83
CA SER A 465 10.02 0.16 -15.14
C SER A 465 9.38 -0.09 -16.50
N LYS A 466 10.20 -0.34 -17.54
CA LYS A 466 9.71 -0.67 -18.89
C LYS A 466 8.81 -1.92 -18.86
N LYS A 467 9.23 -2.99 -18.20
CA LYS A 467 8.46 -4.23 -18.06
C LYS A 467 7.14 -4.01 -17.30
N VAL A 468 7.20 -3.22 -16.22
CA VAL A 468 6.02 -2.90 -15.41
C VAL A 468 5.02 -2.05 -16.18
N ARG A 469 5.47 -1.02 -16.88
CA ARG A 469 4.61 -0.21 -17.75
C ARG A 469 3.98 -1.05 -18.87
N GLN A 470 4.74 -1.96 -19.46
CA GLN A 470 4.20 -2.87 -20.47
C GLN A 470 3.15 -3.83 -19.88
N SER A 471 3.31 -4.27 -18.62
CA SER A 471 2.36 -5.20 -17.99
C SER A 471 0.95 -4.64 -17.84
N ILE A 472 0.80 -3.32 -17.68
CA ILE A 472 -0.48 -2.63 -17.48
C ILE A 472 -1.13 -2.14 -18.79
N THR A 473 -0.43 -2.22 -19.92
CA THR A 473 -0.99 -1.86 -21.24
C THR A 473 -1.86 -2.97 -21.81
N LEU A 474 -2.59 -2.69 -22.89
CA LEU A 474 -3.41 -3.67 -23.58
C LEU A 474 -2.56 -4.90 -23.99
N GLY A 475 -3.01 -6.10 -23.58
CA GLY A 475 -2.28 -7.35 -23.78
C GLY A 475 -1.14 -7.62 -22.78
N GLY A 476 -0.86 -6.73 -21.85
CA GLY A 476 0.10 -6.93 -20.77
C GLY A 476 -0.43 -7.88 -19.67
N ASP A 477 0.48 -8.43 -18.85
CA ASP A 477 0.14 -9.45 -17.86
C ASP A 477 -0.87 -8.94 -16.81
N SER A 478 -0.63 -7.77 -16.20
CA SER A 478 -1.54 -7.20 -15.19
C SER A 478 -2.92 -6.88 -15.79
N LYS A 479 -2.95 -6.41 -17.04
CA LYS A 479 -4.22 -6.15 -17.73
C LYS A 479 -4.97 -7.45 -17.98
N ARG A 480 -4.31 -8.52 -18.43
CA ARG A 480 -4.93 -9.86 -18.61
C ARG A 480 -5.41 -10.44 -17.28
N GLU A 481 -4.66 -10.27 -16.20
CA GLU A 481 -5.07 -10.71 -14.85
C GLU A 481 -6.33 -9.95 -14.40
N MET A 482 -6.40 -8.64 -14.62
CA MET A 482 -7.59 -7.84 -14.34
C MET A 482 -8.79 -8.29 -15.20
N ASP A 483 -8.61 -8.44 -16.51
CA ASP A 483 -9.67 -8.91 -17.41
C ASP A 483 -10.18 -10.30 -17.01
N SER A 484 -9.27 -11.21 -16.63
CA SER A 484 -9.60 -12.53 -16.11
C SER A 484 -10.38 -12.47 -14.80
N PHE A 485 -10.00 -11.57 -13.89
CA PHE A 485 -10.72 -11.33 -12.64
C PHE A 485 -12.15 -10.82 -12.91
N ILE A 486 -12.30 -9.81 -13.78
CA ILE A 486 -13.61 -9.26 -14.15
C ILE A 486 -14.49 -10.34 -14.78
N ALA A 487 -13.98 -11.10 -15.75
CA ALA A 487 -14.71 -12.23 -16.35
C ALA A 487 -15.12 -13.28 -15.30
N HIS A 488 -14.25 -13.51 -14.29
CA HIS A 488 -14.54 -14.42 -13.20
C HIS A 488 -15.68 -13.95 -12.30
N ILE A 489 -15.71 -12.68 -11.89
CA ILE A 489 -16.73 -12.17 -10.99
C ILE A 489 -18.08 -11.91 -11.67
N THR A 490 -18.08 -11.62 -12.98
CA THR A 490 -19.29 -11.36 -13.78
C THR A 490 -19.95 -12.61 -14.34
N ARG A 491 -19.30 -13.80 -14.21
CA ARG A 491 -19.86 -15.06 -14.69
C ARG A 491 -21.27 -15.29 -14.13
N SER A 492 -22.16 -15.82 -14.95
CA SER A 492 -23.45 -16.32 -14.50
C SER A 492 -23.22 -17.46 -13.51
N SER A 493 -23.85 -17.40 -12.36
CA SER A 493 -23.83 -18.52 -11.40
C SER A 493 -24.57 -19.68 -12.04
N SER A 494 -23.88 -20.62 -12.67
CA SER A 494 -24.44 -21.96 -12.86
C SER A 494 -24.59 -22.54 -11.45
N ILE A 495 -25.82 -22.54 -10.96
CA ILE A 495 -26.21 -23.22 -9.71
C ILE A 495 -25.98 -24.70 -9.96
N CYS A 496 -24.76 -25.19 -9.81
CA CYS A 496 -24.55 -26.61 -9.54
C CYS A 496 -25.06 -26.86 -8.10
N ARG A 497 -26.36 -27.05 -7.95
CA ARG A 497 -26.90 -27.79 -6.83
C ARG A 497 -26.44 -29.24 -7.01
N CYS A 498 -25.20 -29.55 -6.58
CA CYS A 498 -24.89 -30.93 -6.21
C CYS A 498 -25.73 -31.21 -4.97
N ALA A 499 -26.89 -31.83 -5.21
CA ALA A 499 -27.61 -32.53 -4.17
C ALA A 499 -26.65 -33.62 -3.64
N CYS A 500 -26.09 -33.41 -2.47
CA CYS A 500 -25.52 -34.48 -1.68
C CYS A 500 -26.72 -35.26 -1.12
N LEU A 501 -27.01 -36.41 -1.76
CA LEU A 501 -27.67 -37.54 -1.11
C LEU A 501 -26.67 -38.25 -0.19
#